data_8f3d8b7b862bb67adb76e0a30c00be27
#
_entry.id   8f3d8b7b862bb67adb76e0a30c00be27
#
_cell.length_a   1.000
_cell.length_b   1.000
_cell.length_c   1.000
_cell.angle_alpha   90.00
_cell.angle_beta   90.00
_cell.angle_gamma   90.00
#
_symmetry.space_group_name_H-M   'P 1'
#
loop_
_entity.id
_entity.type
_entity.pdbx_description
1 polymer ?
#
loop_
_entity_poly.entity_id
_entity_poly.type
_entity_poly.pdbx_seq_one_letter_code
_entity_poly.pdbx_strand_id
1 'polypeptide(L)'
;MQTEKNMAGPYEIIVLDLDGTLTNRDKVITPRTKAALMKAQECGKKVVLASGRPTQGVMPLAKELRLDEYSGYILSFNGGRIINCKTGETVFARSLPVSANKKIIGLAEEHQVDIATYEGSRIISSNPESPYGRLESRINGMELWKPEDMKEYVNFE
;
A
#
# COMPACT_ATOMS: atom_id res chain seq x y z
N MET A 1 -27.17 22.29 25.66
CA MET A 1 -25.80 22.46 25.14
C MET A 1 -24.88 21.60 25.98
N GLN A 2 -24.66 20.35 25.56
CA GLN A 2 -23.64 19.51 26.17
C GLN A 2 -22.33 19.90 25.51
N THR A 3 -21.42 20.41 26.32
CA THR A 3 -20.04 20.73 26.02
C THR A 3 -19.37 19.57 25.25
N GLU A 4 -18.90 19.84 24.04
CA GLU A 4 -17.98 18.97 23.32
C GLU A 4 -16.73 18.77 24.18
N LYS A 5 -16.74 17.71 24.95
CA LYS A 5 -15.62 17.30 25.78
C LYS A 5 -14.47 16.97 24.84
N ASN A 6 -13.48 17.84 24.87
CA ASN A 6 -12.18 17.76 24.23
C ASN A 6 -11.75 16.29 24.04
N MET A 7 -11.83 15.78 22.82
CA MET A 7 -11.35 14.42 22.45
C MET A 7 -9.81 14.38 22.38
N ALA A 8 -9.14 15.17 23.18
CA ALA A 8 -7.69 15.14 23.38
C ALA A 8 -7.32 13.90 24.21
N GLY A 9 -7.51 12.72 23.61
CA GLY A 9 -6.93 11.50 24.14
C GLY A 9 -5.40 11.54 23.96
N PRO A 10 -4.64 10.67 24.69
CA PRO A 10 -3.18 10.65 24.65
C PRO A 10 -2.60 10.26 23.27
N TYR A 11 -3.41 9.79 22.35
CA TYR A 11 -2.96 9.31 21.05
C TYR A 11 -3.05 10.41 19.99
N GLU A 12 -1.96 10.64 19.27
CA GLU A 12 -1.83 11.62 18.19
C GLU A 12 -1.96 10.99 16.80
N ILE A 13 -1.61 9.71 16.70
CA ILE A 13 -1.51 8.96 15.45
C ILE A 13 -2.33 7.67 15.56
N ILE A 14 -3.10 7.37 14.53
CA ILE A 14 -3.84 6.13 14.36
C ILE A 14 -3.26 5.41 13.15
N VAL A 15 -2.58 4.31 13.37
CA VAL A 15 -2.00 3.47 12.31
C VAL A 15 -2.90 2.26 12.10
N LEU A 16 -3.30 2.02 10.86
CA LEU A 16 -4.24 0.97 10.48
C LEU A 16 -3.67 0.09 9.39
N ASP A 17 -3.69 -1.22 9.61
CA ASP A 17 -3.61 -2.20 8.55
C ASP A 17 -4.89 -2.18 7.70
N LEU A 18 -4.82 -2.68 6.46
CA LEU A 18 -5.94 -2.63 5.53
C LEU A 18 -6.80 -3.88 5.59
N ASP A 19 -6.23 -5.03 5.26
CA ASP A 19 -6.96 -6.22 4.94
C ASP A 19 -7.45 -6.98 6.19
N GLY A 20 -8.74 -6.83 6.50
CA GLY A 20 -9.32 -7.41 7.72
C GLY A 20 -9.25 -6.52 8.96
N THR A 21 -8.66 -5.31 8.83
CA THR A 21 -8.61 -4.28 9.88
C THR A 21 -9.42 -3.05 9.49
N LEU A 22 -8.94 -2.26 8.51
CA LEU A 22 -9.66 -1.09 8.01
C LEU A 22 -10.80 -1.50 7.08
N THR A 23 -10.54 -2.46 6.21
CA THR A 23 -11.52 -2.96 5.23
C THR A 23 -12.13 -4.29 5.67
N ASN A 24 -13.39 -4.47 5.31
CA ASN A 24 -14.12 -5.72 5.50
C ASN A 24 -13.71 -6.79 4.45
N ARG A 25 -14.45 -7.92 4.39
CA ARG A 25 -14.20 -9.00 3.43
C ARG A 25 -14.39 -8.57 1.98
N ASP A 26 -15.22 -7.55 1.73
CA ASP A 26 -15.47 -6.98 0.40
C ASP A 26 -14.43 -5.92 0.01
N LYS A 27 -13.40 -5.73 0.84
CA LYS A 27 -12.32 -4.75 0.65
C LYS A 27 -12.79 -3.30 0.67
N VAL A 28 -13.88 -3.02 1.38
CA VAL A 28 -14.42 -1.66 1.53
C VAL A 28 -14.36 -1.19 2.98
N ILE A 29 -14.21 0.11 3.17
CA ILE A 29 -14.30 0.76 4.48
C ILE A 29 -15.79 0.89 4.83
N THR A 30 -16.21 0.38 6.00
CA THR A 30 -17.61 0.53 6.39
C THR A 30 -17.95 2.01 6.68
N PRO A 31 -19.20 2.42 6.45
CA PRO A 31 -19.62 3.81 6.74
C PRO A 31 -19.33 4.24 8.18
N ARG A 32 -19.50 3.32 9.14
CA ARG A 32 -19.20 3.58 10.57
C ARG A 32 -17.71 3.82 10.81
N THR A 33 -16.85 2.97 10.24
CA THR A 33 -15.38 3.12 10.35
C THR A 33 -14.92 4.42 9.70
N LYS A 34 -15.42 4.71 8.49
CA LYS A 34 -15.12 5.95 7.77
C LYS A 34 -15.50 7.19 8.61
N ALA A 35 -16.72 7.23 9.12
CA ALA A 35 -17.19 8.36 9.94
C ALA A 35 -16.32 8.56 11.19
N ALA A 36 -15.92 7.47 11.87
CA ALA A 36 -15.06 7.54 13.05
C ALA A 36 -13.66 8.09 12.72
N LEU A 37 -13.05 7.64 11.61
CA LEU A 37 -11.73 8.12 11.18
C LEU A 37 -11.77 9.56 10.70
N MET A 38 -12.82 9.96 9.96
CA MET A 38 -13.01 11.35 9.56
C MET A 38 -13.14 12.26 10.80
N LYS A 39 -13.93 11.85 11.79
CA LYS A 39 -14.06 12.60 13.04
C LYS A 39 -12.73 12.71 13.80
N ALA A 40 -11.94 11.65 13.84
CA ALA A 40 -10.61 11.68 14.46
C ALA A 40 -9.69 12.69 13.76
N GLN A 41 -9.70 12.72 12.42
CA GLN A 41 -8.92 13.67 11.62
C GLN A 41 -9.37 15.11 11.82
N GLU A 42 -10.68 15.37 11.89
CA GLU A 42 -11.25 16.68 12.23
C GLU A 42 -10.81 17.16 13.62
N CYS A 43 -10.58 16.22 14.56
CA CYS A 43 -10.02 16.51 15.88
C CYS A 43 -8.48 16.60 15.88
N GLY A 44 -7.84 16.69 14.71
CA GLY A 44 -6.39 16.88 14.57
C GLY A 44 -5.54 15.61 14.67
N LYS A 45 -6.16 14.42 14.76
CA LYS A 45 -5.41 13.16 14.80
C LYS A 45 -4.91 12.79 13.41
N LYS A 46 -3.71 12.23 13.33
CA LYS A 46 -3.13 11.74 12.06
C LYS A 46 -3.54 10.29 11.81
N VAL A 47 -4.03 10.01 10.61
CA VAL A 47 -4.33 8.66 10.15
C VAL A 47 -3.21 8.19 9.22
N VAL A 48 -2.76 6.98 9.44
CA VAL A 48 -1.70 6.33 8.68
C VAL A 48 -2.21 4.97 8.21
N LEU A 49 -2.16 4.71 6.91
CA LEU A 49 -2.46 3.41 6.33
C LEU A 49 -1.16 2.62 6.16
N ALA A 50 -1.07 1.46 6.80
CA ALA A 50 0.11 0.59 6.76
C ALA A 50 -0.26 -0.75 6.12
N SER A 51 0.43 -1.13 5.04
CA SER A 51 0.08 -2.36 4.31
C SER A 51 1.28 -2.97 3.60
N GLY A 52 1.20 -4.27 3.31
CA GLY A 52 2.08 -4.95 2.37
C GLY A 52 1.84 -4.57 0.92
N ARG A 53 0.68 -3.99 0.60
CA ARG A 53 0.32 -3.60 -0.76
C ARG A 53 1.28 -2.55 -1.33
N PRO A 54 1.42 -2.51 -2.68
CA PRO A 54 2.07 -1.38 -3.34
C PRO A 54 1.30 -0.08 -3.10
N THR A 55 1.96 1.05 -3.23
CA THR A 55 1.36 2.37 -2.97
C THR A 55 0.05 2.57 -3.75
N GLN A 56 0.01 2.15 -5.02
CA GLN A 56 -1.15 2.26 -5.89
C GLN A 56 -2.36 1.50 -5.32
N GLY A 57 -2.13 0.35 -4.69
CA GLY A 57 -3.20 -0.45 -4.06
C GLY A 57 -3.74 0.15 -2.76
N VAL A 58 -2.99 1.06 -2.11
CA VAL A 58 -3.41 1.79 -0.91
C VAL A 58 -4.08 3.12 -1.23
N MET A 59 -3.67 3.78 -2.31
CA MET A 59 -4.08 5.12 -2.69
C MET A 59 -5.60 5.34 -2.76
N PRO A 60 -6.43 4.43 -3.31
CA PRO A 60 -7.88 4.61 -3.34
C PRO A 60 -8.49 4.78 -1.94
N LEU A 61 -8.03 3.99 -0.97
CA LEU A 61 -8.51 4.06 0.42
C LEU A 61 -8.01 5.34 1.13
N ALA A 62 -6.79 5.77 0.83
CA ALA A 62 -6.25 7.02 1.33
C ALA A 62 -7.07 8.23 0.83
N LYS A 63 -7.45 8.23 -0.45
CA LYS A 63 -8.34 9.24 -1.03
C LYS A 63 -9.74 9.20 -0.43
N GLU A 64 -10.29 8.00 -0.22
CA GLU A 64 -11.59 7.83 0.42
C GLU A 64 -11.65 8.43 1.84
N LEU A 65 -10.52 8.36 2.58
CA LEU A 65 -10.35 8.95 3.90
C LEU A 65 -9.81 10.38 3.87
N ARG A 66 -9.61 10.97 2.67
CA ARG A 66 -9.12 12.35 2.48
C ARG A 66 -7.79 12.60 3.20
N LEU A 67 -6.87 11.63 3.17
CA LEU A 67 -5.58 11.74 3.86
C LEU A 67 -4.70 12.88 3.33
N ASP A 68 -4.90 13.29 2.08
CA ASP A 68 -4.27 14.45 1.45
C ASP A 68 -4.68 15.76 2.13
N GLU A 69 -5.93 15.89 2.53
CA GLU A 69 -6.42 17.09 3.21
C GLU A 69 -6.01 17.13 4.70
N TYR A 70 -6.03 15.97 5.38
CA TYR A 70 -5.71 15.85 6.81
C TYR A 70 -4.24 15.55 7.10
N SER A 71 -3.37 15.59 6.09
CA SER A 71 -1.93 15.33 6.22
C SER A 71 -1.63 13.95 6.82
N GLY A 72 -2.34 12.93 6.34
CA GLY A 72 -2.09 11.52 6.66
C GLY A 72 -0.92 10.95 5.87
N TYR A 73 -0.61 9.68 6.13
CA TYR A 73 0.51 8.98 5.49
C TYR A 73 0.10 7.60 4.99
N ILE A 74 0.84 7.12 4.00
CA ILE A 74 0.81 5.73 3.53
C ILE A 74 2.15 5.09 3.82
N LEU A 75 2.14 3.94 4.50
CA LEU A 75 3.25 3.00 4.60
C LEU A 75 2.92 1.81 3.69
N SER A 76 3.57 1.71 2.55
CA SER A 76 3.40 0.63 1.57
C SER A 76 4.59 -0.32 1.56
N PHE A 77 4.46 -1.45 0.84
CA PHE A 77 5.52 -2.45 0.71
C PHE A 77 6.08 -2.92 2.06
N ASN A 78 5.19 -3.24 3.02
CA ASN A 78 5.58 -3.62 4.39
C ASN A 78 6.48 -2.60 5.10
N GLY A 79 6.27 -1.31 4.83
CA GLY A 79 7.08 -0.21 5.37
C GLY A 79 8.31 0.16 4.52
N GLY A 80 8.48 -0.48 3.36
CA GLY A 80 9.56 -0.14 2.41
C GLY A 80 9.44 1.26 1.81
N ARG A 81 8.22 1.85 1.82
CA ARG A 81 7.99 3.21 1.35
C ARG A 81 6.99 3.95 2.24
N ILE A 82 7.30 5.19 2.58
CA ILE A 82 6.41 6.10 3.32
C ILE A 82 6.15 7.33 2.46
N ILE A 83 4.88 7.65 2.27
CA ILE A 83 4.44 8.81 1.50
C ILE A 83 3.63 9.74 2.37
N ASN A 84 3.94 11.03 2.31
CA ASN A 84 3.09 12.09 2.84
C ASN A 84 1.94 12.33 1.84
N CYS A 85 0.71 12.04 2.24
CA CYS A 85 -0.43 12.16 1.33
C CYS A 85 -0.72 13.60 0.90
N LYS A 86 -0.38 14.58 1.73
CA LYS A 86 -0.63 16.00 1.44
C LYS A 86 0.30 16.55 0.37
N THR A 87 1.58 16.19 0.42
CA THR A 87 2.59 16.73 -0.51
C THR A 87 2.86 15.78 -1.67
N GLY A 88 2.50 14.50 -1.54
CA GLY A 88 2.87 13.44 -2.46
C GLY A 88 4.33 13.00 -2.37
N GLU A 89 5.10 13.59 -1.46
CA GLU A 89 6.53 13.29 -1.30
C GLU A 89 6.77 11.93 -0.65
N THR A 90 7.77 11.23 -1.14
CA THR A 90 8.31 10.05 -0.48
C THR A 90 9.21 10.49 0.67
N VAL A 91 8.74 10.29 1.91
CA VAL A 91 9.45 10.65 3.16
C VAL A 91 10.53 9.63 3.50
N PHE A 92 10.30 8.38 3.11
CA PHE A 92 11.21 7.27 3.31
C PHE A 92 11.03 6.26 2.18
N ALA A 93 12.13 5.72 1.67
CA ALA A 93 12.14 4.57 0.77
C ALA A 93 13.36 3.70 1.06
N ARG A 94 13.15 2.40 1.02
CA ARG A 94 14.20 1.39 1.08
C ARG A 94 13.86 0.25 0.17
N SER A 95 14.63 0.14 -0.90
CA SER A 95 14.49 -0.90 -1.93
C SER A 95 15.60 -1.93 -1.79
N LEU A 96 15.42 -3.07 -2.45
CA LEU A 96 16.50 -4.01 -2.66
C LEU A 96 17.51 -3.42 -3.67
N PRO A 97 18.82 -3.61 -3.48
CA PRO A 97 19.80 -3.15 -4.44
C PRO A 97 19.63 -3.91 -5.78
N VAL A 98 19.81 -3.22 -6.89
CA VAL A 98 19.71 -3.81 -8.25
C VAL A 98 20.56 -5.09 -8.39
N SER A 99 21.72 -5.12 -7.75
CA SER A 99 22.62 -6.29 -7.76
C SER A 99 22.01 -7.57 -7.16
N ALA A 100 20.95 -7.43 -6.32
CA ALA A 100 20.25 -8.58 -5.75
C ALA A 100 19.18 -9.17 -6.70
N ASN A 101 18.68 -8.39 -7.65
CA ASN A 101 17.54 -8.78 -8.48
C ASN A 101 17.80 -10.06 -9.28
N LYS A 102 18.91 -10.11 -10.03
CA LYS A 102 19.27 -11.30 -10.83
C LYS A 102 19.41 -12.56 -9.98
N LYS A 103 19.96 -12.42 -8.75
CA LYS A 103 20.11 -13.54 -7.83
C LYS A 103 18.76 -14.03 -7.31
N ILE A 104 17.88 -13.12 -6.92
CA ILE A 104 16.55 -13.45 -6.40
C ILE A 104 15.69 -14.10 -7.49
N ILE A 105 15.71 -13.55 -8.71
CA ILE A 105 15.01 -14.13 -9.85
C ILE A 105 15.56 -15.53 -10.19
N GLY A 106 16.89 -15.70 -10.17
CA GLY A 106 17.51 -17.01 -10.38
C GLY A 106 17.09 -18.06 -9.36
N LEU A 107 16.98 -17.67 -8.07
CA LEU A 107 16.47 -18.56 -7.02
C LEU A 107 14.99 -18.92 -7.24
N ALA A 108 14.17 -17.97 -7.67
CA ALA A 108 12.78 -18.24 -7.98
C ALA A 108 12.61 -19.25 -9.12
N GLU A 109 13.43 -19.14 -10.16
CA GLU A 109 13.46 -20.11 -11.27
C GLU A 109 13.93 -21.49 -10.81
N GLU A 110 15.01 -21.56 -10.03
CA GLU A 110 15.55 -22.81 -9.48
C GLU A 110 14.51 -23.56 -8.64
N HIS A 111 13.77 -22.81 -7.83
CA HIS A 111 12.74 -23.37 -6.95
C HIS A 111 11.34 -23.45 -7.59
N GLN A 112 11.22 -23.09 -8.87
CA GLN A 112 9.95 -23.12 -9.62
C GLN A 112 8.81 -22.35 -8.93
N VAL A 113 9.12 -21.19 -8.35
CA VAL A 113 8.14 -20.31 -7.74
C VAL A 113 7.92 -19.05 -8.59
N ASP A 114 6.69 -18.57 -8.60
CA ASP A 114 6.38 -17.32 -9.27
C ASP A 114 6.98 -16.14 -8.48
N ILE A 115 7.51 -15.17 -9.21
CA ILE A 115 8.02 -13.93 -8.64
C ILE A 115 7.36 -12.73 -9.30
N ALA A 116 7.10 -11.70 -8.52
CA ALA A 116 6.57 -10.45 -9.01
C ALA A 116 7.27 -9.25 -8.35
N THR A 117 7.35 -8.15 -9.10
CA THR A 117 7.78 -6.83 -8.62
C THR A 117 6.86 -5.76 -9.20
N TYR A 118 7.11 -4.51 -8.88
CA TYR A 118 6.23 -3.41 -9.25
C TYR A 118 7.01 -2.32 -9.96
N GLU A 119 6.44 -1.83 -11.06
CA GLU A 119 6.96 -0.69 -11.81
C GLU A 119 5.81 0.26 -12.17
N GLY A 120 5.84 1.47 -11.61
CA GLY A 120 4.77 2.44 -11.83
C GLY A 120 3.39 1.87 -11.45
N SER A 121 2.50 1.71 -12.43
CA SER A 121 1.16 1.13 -12.27
C SER A 121 1.05 -0.33 -12.69
N ARG A 122 2.17 -1.02 -12.93
CA ARG A 122 2.22 -2.40 -13.39
C ARG A 122 2.77 -3.35 -12.34
N ILE A 123 2.30 -4.58 -12.40
CA ILE A 123 2.91 -5.73 -11.71
C ILE A 123 3.71 -6.48 -12.77
N ILE A 124 5.01 -6.54 -12.60
CA ILE A 124 5.92 -7.29 -13.45
C ILE A 124 6.00 -8.69 -12.88
N SER A 125 5.52 -9.69 -13.60
CA SER A 125 5.37 -11.06 -13.10
C SER A 125 6.05 -12.09 -14.03
N SER A 126 6.70 -13.09 -13.44
CA SER A 126 7.21 -14.24 -14.19
C SER A 126 6.08 -15.10 -14.76
N ASN A 127 4.89 -15.07 -14.10
CA ASN A 127 3.72 -15.86 -14.51
C ASN A 127 2.42 -15.06 -14.27
N PRO A 128 2.00 -14.19 -15.22
CA PRO A 128 0.75 -13.41 -15.10
C PRO A 128 -0.52 -14.29 -15.04
N GLU A 129 -0.44 -15.50 -15.57
CA GLU A 129 -1.58 -16.42 -15.60
C GLU A 129 -1.82 -17.13 -14.26
N SER A 130 -0.89 -17.01 -13.33
CA SER A 130 -1.02 -17.62 -12.02
C SER A 130 -2.24 -17.09 -11.26
N PRO A 131 -2.96 -17.93 -10.50
CA PRO A 131 -4.08 -17.49 -9.66
C PRO A 131 -3.67 -16.38 -8.67
N TYR A 132 -2.43 -16.42 -8.17
CA TYR A 132 -1.90 -15.42 -7.24
C TYR A 132 -1.58 -14.10 -7.94
N GLY A 133 -1.00 -14.12 -9.13
CA GLY A 133 -0.77 -12.93 -9.95
C GLY A 133 -2.09 -12.20 -10.28
N ARG A 134 -3.10 -12.95 -10.71
CA ARG A 134 -4.44 -12.39 -10.98
C ARG A 134 -5.12 -11.84 -9.74
N LEU A 135 -4.94 -12.50 -8.58
CA LEU A 135 -5.44 -12.00 -7.31
C LEU A 135 -4.78 -10.67 -6.93
N GLU A 136 -3.46 -10.60 -7.05
CA GLU A 136 -2.66 -9.40 -6.77
C GLU A 136 -3.08 -8.22 -7.65
N SER A 137 -3.23 -8.46 -8.96
CA SER A 137 -3.73 -7.48 -9.93
C SER A 137 -5.11 -6.93 -9.52
N ARG A 138 -6.04 -7.83 -9.19
CA ARG A 138 -7.40 -7.46 -8.82
C ARG A 138 -7.45 -6.65 -7.52
N ILE A 139 -6.69 -7.05 -6.50
CA ILE A 139 -6.69 -6.39 -5.17
C ILE A 139 -6.12 -4.98 -5.28
N ASN A 140 -5.08 -4.79 -6.10
CA ASN A 140 -4.38 -3.51 -6.22
C ASN A 140 -4.86 -2.64 -7.39
N GLY A 141 -5.72 -3.19 -8.27
CA GLY A 141 -6.17 -2.48 -9.47
C GLY A 141 -5.02 -2.19 -10.44
N MET A 142 -4.03 -3.07 -10.52
CA MET A 142 -2.82 -2.90 -11.33
C MET A 142 -2.78 -3.91 -12.48
N GLU A 143 -2.22 -3.49 -13.61
CA GLU A 143 -2.04 -4.36 -14.78
C GLU A 143 -0.91 -5.36 -14.55
N LEU A 144 -1.14 -6.62 -14.92
CA LEU A 144 -0.10 -7.66 -14.97
C LEU A 144 0.65 -7.59 -16.30
N TRP A 145 1.95 -7.64 -16.24
CA TRP A 145 2.80 -7.67 -17.40
C TRP A 145 3.95 -8.67 -17.23
N LYS A 146 4.31 -9.36 -18.30
CA LYS A 146 5.43 -10.31 -18.34
C LYS A 146 6.47 -9.83 -19.34
N PRO A 147 7.73 -9.59 -18.92
CA PRO A 147 8.83 -9.34 -19.85
C PRO A 147 9.28 -10.64 -20.56
N GLU A 148 9.96 -10.50 -21.68
CA GLU A 148 10.60 -11.63 -22.36
C GLU A 148 11.66 -12.31 -21.48
N ASP A 149 12.49 -11.49 -20.81
CA ASP A 149 13.48 -11.91 -19.82
C ASP A 149 13.32 -11.10 -18.55
N MET A 150 12.94 -11.79 -17.47
CA MET A 150 12.74 -11.16 -16.17
C MET A 150 14.04 -10.62 -15.56
N LYS A 151 15.16 -11.32 -15.73
CA LYS A 151 16.46 -10.94 -15.17
C LYS A 151 17.06 -9.71 -15.86
N GLU A 152 16.84 -9.59 -17.15
CA GLU A 152 17.33 -8.42 -17.90
C GLU A 152 16.41 -7.22 -17.75
N TYR A 153 15.11 -7.47 -17.60
CA TYR A 153 14.13 -6.38 -17.42
C TYR A 153 14.22 -5.74 -16.04
N VAL A 154 14.23 -6.55 -14.97
CA VAL A 154 14.23 -6.05 -13.59
C VAL A 154 15.63 -5.61 -13.19
N ASN A 155 16.05 -4.44 -13.70
CA ASN A 155 17.33 -3.81 -13.42
C ASN A 155 17.18 -2.47 -12.65
N PHE A 156 16.05 -2.26 -11.97
CA PHE A 156 15.70 -1.07 -11.19
C PHE A 156 15.45 -1.42 -9.70
N GLU A 157 15.48 -0.38 -8.84
CA GLU A 157 15.18 -0.46 -7.40
C GLU A 157 13.70 -0.22 -7.09
#